data_d6abd1719b5babaff1923b64b0ffcfdf
#
_entry.id   d6abd1719b5babaff1923b64b0ffcfdf
#
_cell.length_a   1.000
_cell.length_b   1.000
_cell.length_c   1.000
_cell.angle_alpha   90.00
_cell.angle_beta   90.00
_cell.angle_gamma   90.00
#
_symmetry.space_group_name_H-M   'P 1'
#
loop_
_entity.id
_entity.type
_entity.pdbx_description
1 polymer ?
#
loop_
_entity_poly.entity_id
_entity_poly.type
_entity_poly.pdbx_seq_one_letter_code
_entity_poly.pdbx_strand_id
1 'polypeptide(L)'
;MIIDNPSPRHIPALRQIWKQAFGDTDQFLDSFFETGFAYDRCWCVFQDQEPVAAVYLFDCRWQDKKVAYLYALAVEKSHQKQGLSRLLLADVHAKLRHAGYAGAIMEPATEGLRKYYERLGYRPFGGRRTVEVAAGDPAVPVTELAELAYGLLRKKYLPSGGVTQEGAFARMLQEQAICYGGEDFVAAVSKEDAFVLEFLGNEIKIPGFLKTLGYEQAAVRLPGDGATAVYLDLTGQNQCPSYFGLPMD
;
A
#
# COMPACT_ATOMS: atom_id res chain seq x y z
N MET A 1 5.74 -26.56 -12.61
CA MET A 1 5.60 -25.22 -12.03
C MET A 1 4.11 -24.97 -11.86
N ILE A 2 3.67 -24.63 -10.66
CA ILE A 2 2.25 -24.45 -10.27
C ILE A 2 2.12 -23.07 -9.67
N ILE A 3 0.99 -22.39 -9.89
CA ILE A 3 0.64 -21.15 -9.18
C ILE A 3 -0.57 -21.42 -8.29
N ASP A 4 -0.35 -21.28 -6.98
CA ASP A 4 -1.38 -21.58 -5.98
C ASP A 4 -1.16 -20.75 -4.70
N ASN A 5 -2.08 -20.86 -3.75
CA ASN A 5 -1.96 -20.27 -2.43
C ASN A 5 -0.96 -21.07 -1.57
N PRO A 6 -0.22 -20.42 -0.68
CA PRO A 6 0.68 -21.11 0.24
C PRO A 6 -0.10 -21.80 1.37
N SER A 7 0.58 -22.71 2.05
CA SER A 7 0.12 -23.34 3.29
C SER A 7 1.05 -22.96 4.45
N PRO A 8 0.70 -23.28 5.71
CA PRO A 8 1.51 -22.91 6.88
C PRO A 8 2.99 -23.32 6.81
N ARG A 9 3.29 -24.45 6.18
CA ARG A 9 4.68 -24.94 6.02
C ARG A 9 5.56 -24.01 5.15
N HIS A 10 4.96 -23.16 4.32
CA HIS A 10 5.67 -22.29 3.40
C HIS A 10 6.05 -20.92 4.00
N ILE A 11 5.55 -20.59 5.20
CA ILE A 11 5.84 -19.29 5.85
C ILE A 11 7.35 -19.02 5.97
N PRO A 12 8.21 -19.97 6.37
CA PRO A 12 9.65 -19.71 6.45
C PRO A 12 10.26 -19.32 5.10
N ALA A 13 9.86 -19.98 4.01
CA ALA A 13 10.35 -19.69 2.67
C ALA A 13 9.82 -18.32 2.17
N LEU A 14 8.55 -17.98 2.43
CA LEU A 14 7.98 -16.67 2.10
C LEU A 14 8.72 -15.54 2.81
N ARG A 15 9.02 -15.70 4.10
CA ARG A 15 9.81 -14.72 4.87
C ARG A 15 11.23 -14.56 4.28
N GLN A 16 11.85 -15.64 3.86
CA GLN A 16 13.17 -15.60 3.23
C GLN A 16 13.13 -14.87 1.89
N ILE A 17 12.15 -15.16 1.01
CA ILE A 17 11.96 -14.46 -0.27
C ILE A 17 11.79 -12.96 -0.03
N TRP A 18 10.96 -12.59 0.94
CA TRP A 18 10.71 -11.20 1.32
C TRP A 18 11.98 -10.49 1.79
N LYS A 19 12.69 -11.07 2.76
CA LYS A 19 13.95 -10.49 3.29
C LYS A 19 15.00 -10.29 2.20
N GLN A 20 15.12 -11.23 1.26
CA GLN A 20 16.05 -11.13 0.13
C GLN A 20 15.69 -9.98 -0.82
N ALA A 21 14.41 -9.69 -0.97
CA ALA A 21 13.91 -8.68 -1.91
C ALA A 21 13.89 -7.26 -1.33
N PHE A 22 13.48 -7.12 -0.06
CA PHE A 22 13.16 -5.82 0.54
C PHE A 22 14.07 -5.46 1.72
N GLY A 23 14.68 -6.44 2.39
CA GLY A 23 15.58 -6.18 3.52
C GLY A 23 14.88 -5.85 4.84
N ASP A 24 13.56 -6.00 4.91
CA ASP A 24 12.77 -5.68 6.09
C ASP A 24 13.16 -6.51 7.32
N THR A 25 12.92 -5.94 8.52
CA THR A 25 13.26 -6.54 9.79
C THR A 25 12.37 -7.73 10.13
N ASP A 26 12.82 -8.61 11.04
CA ASP A 26 11.99 -9.70 11.56
C ASP A 26 10.75 -9.16 12.26
N GLN A 27 10.86 -8.06 13.00
CA GLN A 27 9.75 -7.41 13.68
C GLN A 27 8.65 -6.96 12.70
N PHE A 28 9.04 -6.33 11.58
CA PHE A 28 8.09 -5.96 10.52
C PHE A 28 7.39 -7.19 9.95
N LEU A 29 8.16 -8.24 9.63
CA LEU A 29 7.61 -9.48 9.09
C LEU A 29 6.69 -10.21 10.08
N ASP A 30 7.01 -10.20 11.38
CA ASP A 30 6.14 -10.75 12.41
C ASP A 30 4.79 -10.03 12.41
N SER A 31 4.82 -8.69 12.45
CA SER A 31 3.61 -7.86 12.37
C SER A 31 2.82 -8.10 11.08
N PHE A 32 3.49 -8.13 9.92
CA PHE A 32 2.83 -8.39 8.64
C PHE A 32 2.15 -9.77 8.60
N PHE A 33 2.84 -10.84 8.99
CA PHE A 33 2.28 -12.19 8.97
C PHE A 33 1.18 -12.40 10.01
N GLU A 34 1.15 -11.60 11.08
CA GLU A 34 0.08 -11.60 12.09
C GLU A 34 -1.15 -10.79 11.66
N THR A 35 -0.97 -9.60 11.10
CA THR A 35 -2.07 -8.63 10.88
C THR A 35 -2.46 -8.42 9.42
N GLY A 36 -1.51 -8.49 8.49
CA GLY A 36 -1.69 -8.20 7.07
C GLY A 36 -1.84 -9.42 6.17
N PHE A 37 -1.30 -10.57 6.59
CA PHE A 37 -1.25 -11.78 5.78
C PHE A 37 -2.54 -12.61 5.89
N ALA A 38 -2.93 -13.21 4.75
CA ALA A 38 -3.89 -14.31 4.72
C ALA A 38 -3.51 -15.28 3.59
N TYR A 39 -3.68 -16.57 3.81
CA TYR A 39 -3.28 -17.60 2.83
C TYR A 39 -3.99 -17.43 1.49
N ASP A 40 -5.27 -17.17 1.50
CA ASP A 40 -6.11 -16.96 0.31
C ASP A 40 -5.86 -15.58 -0.37
N ARG A 41 -5.03 -14.74 0.25
CA ARG A 41 -4.59 -13.42 -0.24
C ARG A 41 -3.11 -13.39 -0.62
N CYS A 42 -2.49 -14.56 -0.76
CA CYS A 42 -1.12 -14.70 -1.23
C CYS A 42 -1.09 -15.74 -2.36
N TRP A 43 -0.46 -15.40 -3.47
CA TRP A 43 -0.20 -16.35 -4.56
C TRP A 43 1.28 -16.54 -4.75
N CYS A 44 1.65 -17.81 -4.95
CA CYS A 44 3.03 -18.22 -5.10
C CYS A 44 3.23 -19.00 -6.39
N VAL A 45 4.39 -18.83 -7.01
CA VAL A 45 4.91 -19.80 -7.98
C VAL A 45 5.64 -20.87 -7.19
N PHE A 46 5.28 -22.13 -7.38
CA PHE A 46 5.94 -23.29 -6.76
C PHE A 46 6.80 -24.04 -7.76
N GLN A 47 8.00 -24.38 -7.31
CA GLN A 47 8.89 -25.33 -7.95
C GLN A 47 9.31 -26.36 -6.89
N ASP A 48 9.21 -27.66 -7.21
CA ASP A 48 9.53 -28.76 -6.29
C ASP A 48 8.84 -28.62 -4.91
N GLN A 49 7.58 -28.15 -4.91
CA GLN A 49 6.72 -27.89 -3.75
C GLN A 49 7.15 -26.72 -2.86
N GLU A 50 8.18 -25.96 -3.22
CA GLU A 50 8.63 -24.78 -2.50
C GLU A 50 8.25 -23.49 -3.27
N PRO A 51 7.84 -22.41 -2.56
CA PRO A 51 7.57 -21.14 -3.20
C PRO A 51 8.87 -20.48 -3.67
N VAL A 52 8.93 -20.10 -4.94
CA VAL A 52 10.07 -19.38 -5.55
C VAL A 52 9.72 -17.96 -5.98
N ALA A 53 8.44 -17.61 -5.95
CA ALA A 53 7.95 -16.23 -6.09
C ALA A 53 6.65 -16.08 -5.33
N ALA A 54 6.38 -14.88 -4.82
CA ALA A 54 5.15 -14.57 -4.11
C ALA A 54 4.67 -13.16 -4.41
N VAL A 55 3.36 -12.95 -4.29
CA VAL A 55 2.69 -11.64 -4.26
C VAL A 55 1.55 -11.70 -3.26
N TYR A 56 1.37 -10.63 -2.49
CA TYR A 56 0.32 -10.50 -1.50
C TYR A 56 -0.75 -9.53 -2.00
N LEU A 57 -1.97 -9.68 -1.51
CA LEU A 57 -3.10 -8.89 -1.96
C LEU A 57 -3.81 -8.23 -0.78
N PHE A 58 -4.03 -6.93 -0.90
CA PHE A 58 -4.97 -6.20 -0.07
C PHE A 58 -6.19 -5.76 -0.87
N ASP A 59 -7.35 -5.92 -0.25
CA ASP A 59 -8.59 -5.39 -0.80
C ASP A 59 -8.62 -3.87 -0.66
N CYS A 60 -8.97 -3.24 -1.75
CA CYS A 60 -9.15 -1.80 -1.84
C CYS A 60 -10.48 -1.52 -2.54
N ARG A 61 -10.95 -0.29 -2.36
CA ARG A 61 -12.14 0.20 -3.04
C ARG A 61 -11.89 1.51 -3.76
N TRP A 62 -12.34 1.57 -4.98
CA TRP A 62 -12.37 2.78 -5.79
C TRP A 62 -13.78 3.04 -6.25
N GLN A 63 -14.42 4.09 -5.72
CA GLN A 63 -15.87 4.27 -5.82
C GLN A 63 -16.57 3.01 -5.28
N ASP A 64 -17.48 2.39 -6.04
CA ASP A 64 -18.16 1.15 -5.66
C ASP A 64 -17.47 -0.12 -6.18
N LYS A 65 -16.29 0.01 -6.82
CA LYS A 65 -15.57 -1.08 -7.47
C LYS A 65 -14.54 -1.68 -6.51
N LYS A 66 -14.43 -3.01 -6.51
CA LYS A 66 -13.30 -3.69 -5.87
C LYS A 66 -12.05 -3.49 -6.71
N VAL A 67 -10.95 -3.10 -6.09
CA VAL A 67 -9.62 -3.07 -6.69
C VAL A 67 -8.63 -3.77 -5.76
N ALA A 68 -7.62 -4.40 -6.34
CA ALA A 68 -6.61 -5.13 -5.61
C ALA A 68 -5.33 -4.31 -5.50
N TYR A 69 -4.77 -4.15 -4.30
CA TYR A 69 -3.39 -3.71 -4.13
C TYR A 69 -2.49 -4.95 -4.05
N LEU A 70 -1.67 -5.14 -5.07
CA LEU A 70 -0.68 -6.21 -5.14
C LEU A 70 0.59 -5.73 -4.47
N TYR A 71 0.90 -6.31 -3.32
CA TYR A 71 1.93 -5.87 -2.41
C TYR A 71 3.10 -6.87 -2.39
N ALA A 72 4.31 -6.36 -2.23
CA ALA A 72 5.53 -7.13 -2.02
C ALA A 72 5.71 -8.29 -3.03
N LEU A 73 5.54 -8.01 -4.33
CA LEU A 73 5.88 -8.97 -5.38
C LEU A 73 7.38 -9.25 -5.37
N ALA A 74 7.76 -10.46 -5.06
CA ALA A 74 9.15 -10.89 -4.98
C ALA A 74 9.40 -12.22 -5.68
N VAL A 75 10.61 -12.39 -6.20
CA VAL A 75 11.14 -13.64 -6.78
C VAL A 75 12.43 -13.99 -6.05
N GLU A 76 12.53 -15.21 -5.56
CA GLU A 76 13.72 -15.75 -4.92
C GLU A 76 14.95 -15.54 -5.80
N LYS A 77 16.07 -15.13 -5.20
CA LYS A 77 17.25 -14.61 -5.91
C LYS A 77 17.79 -15.55 -6.97
N SER A 78 17.82 -16.86 -6.70
CA SER A 78 18.32 -17.88 -7.63
C SER A 78 17.36 -18.12 -8.82
N HIS A 79 16.10 -17.70 -8.71
CA HIS A 79 15.05 -17.88 -9.71
C HIS A 79 14.69 -16.60 -10.48
N GLN A 80 15.45 -15.51 -10.26
CA GLN A 80 15.25 -14.26 -10.99
C GLN A 80 15.59 -14.37 -12.48
N LYS A 81 15.09 -13.41 -13.27
CA LYS A 81 15.32 -13.32 -14.74
C LYS A 81 14.75 -14.49 -15.56
N GLN A 82 13.92 -15.34 -14.98
CA GLN A 82 13.24 -16.46 -15.63
C GLN A 82 11.78 -16.14 -16.01
N GLY A 83 11.33 -14.89 -15.86
CA GLY A 83 9.97 -14.48 -16.20
C GLY A 83 8.90 -14.82 -15.16
N LEU A 84 9.28 -15.31 -13.97
CA LEU A 84 8.33 -15.78 -12.95
C LEU A 84 7.37 -14.69 -12.44
N SER A 85 7.85 -13.46 -12.26
CA SER A 85 6.97 -12.34 -11.87
C SER A 85 5.90 -12.06 -12.91
N ARG A 86 6.24 -12.14 -14.21
CA ARG A 86 5.27 -11.96 -15.30
C ARG A 86 4.26 -13.09 -15.33
N LEU A 87 4.72 -14.33 -15.15
CA LEU A 87 3.86 -15.52 -15.09
C LEU A 87 2.86 -15.41 -13.92
N LEU A 88 3.37 -15.08 -12.72
CA LEU A 88 2.57 -14.91 -11.52
C LEU A 88 1.52 -13.80 -11.69
N LEU A 89 1.93 -12.63 -12.17
CA LEU A 89 1.00 -11.53 -12.40
C LEU A 89 -0.08 -11.87 -13.43
N ALA A 90 0.26 -12.56 -14.52
CA ALA A 90 -0.72 -12.95 -15.53
C ALA A 90 -1.82 -13.86 -14.95
N ASP A 91 -1.45 -14.83 -14.12
CA ASP A 91 -2.38 -15.72 -13.44
C ASP A 91 -3.23 -14.97 -12.41
N VAL A 92 -2.59 -14.13 -11.57
CA VAL A 92 -3.28 -13.31 -10.57
C VAL A 92 -4.28 -12.35 -11.23
N HIS A 93 -3.93 -11.70 -12.34
CA HIS A 93 -4.87 -10.84 -13.08
C HIS A 93 -6.07 -11.62 -13.61
N ALA A 94 -5.88 -12.86 -14.08
CA ALA A 94 -6.98 -13.70 -14.51
C ALA A 94 -7.93 -14.06 -13.35
N LYS A 95 -7.35 -14.43 -12.19
CA LYS A 95 -8.10 -14.71 -10.96
C LYS A 95 -8.87 -13.47 -10.47
N LEU A 96 -8.24 -12.30 -10.48
CA LEU A 96 -8.87 -11.03 -10.07
C LEU A 96 -10.06 -10.68 -10.99
N ARG A 97 -9.90 -10.81 -12.32
CA ARG A 97 -11.03 -10.61 -13.26
C ARG A 97 -12.19 -11.54 -12.94
N HIS A 98 -11.89 -12.82 -12.73
CA HIS A 98 -12.92 -13.82 -12.40
C HIS A 98 -13.62 -13.49 -11.07
N ALA A 99 -12.90 -12.95 -10.09
CA ALA A 99 -13.43 -12.52 -8.81
C ALA A 99 -14.11 -11.12 -8.83
N GLY A 100 -14.24 -10.50 -10.01
CA GLY A 100 -14.96 -9.25 -10.21
C GLY A 100 -14.20 -7.99 -9.77
N TYR A 101 -12.87 -8.05 -9.69
CA TYR A 101 -12.07 -6.85 -9.45
C TYR A 101 -12.00 -5.97 -10.70
N ALA A 102 -12.15 -4.66 -10.50
CA ALA A 102 -12.08 -3.69 -11.59
C ALA A 102 -10.65 -3.35 -11.99
N GLY A 103 -9.69 -3.58 -11.11
CA GLY A 103 -8.29 -3.30 -11.42
C GLY A 103 -7.31 -3.80 -10.36
N ALA A 104 -6.03 -3.72 -10.73
CA ALA A 104 -4.91 -4.04 -9.85
C ALA A 104 -3.99 -2.82 -9.72
N ILE A 105 -3.54 -2.55 -8.51
CA ILE A 105 -2.62 -1.47 -8.14
C ILE A 105 -1.31 -2.08 -7.69
N MET A 106 -0.20 -1.45 -8.06
CA MET A 106 1.13 -1.71 -7.51
C MET A 106 1.83 -0.39 -7.24
N GLU A 107 2.74 -0.37 -6.28
CA GLU A 107 3.64 0.74 -6.02
C GLU A 107 5.07 0.31 -6.34
N PRO A 108 5.64 0.73 -7.48
CA PRO A 108 6.98 0.35 -7.87
C PRO A 108 8.03 1.19 -7.12
N ALA A 109 8.94 0.55 -6.39
CA ALA A 109 10.01 1.22 -5.65
C ALA A 109 11.04 1.94 -6.54
N THR A 110 11.07 1.65 -7.85
CA THR A 110 12.02 2.27 -8.78
C THR A 110 11.38 2.59 -10.13
N GLU A 111 11.96 3.57 -10.83
CA GLU A 111 11.58 3.91 -12.21
C GLU A 111 11.71 2.70 -13.17
N GLY A 112 12.71 1.83 -12.95
CA GLY A 112 12.89 0.61 -13.73
C GLY A 112 11.73 -0.37 -13.55
N LEU A 113 11.23 -0.53 -12.32
CA LEU A 113 10.04 -1.34 -12.03
C LEU A 113 8.78 -0.70 -12.61
N ARG A 114 8.64 0.63 -12.52
CA ARG A 114 7.51 1.34 -13.16
C ARG A 114 7.44 1.03 -14.66
N LYS A 115 8.54 1.19 -15.38
CA LYS A 115 8.64 0.85 -16.82
C LYS A 115 8.38 -0.63 -17.09
N TYR A 116 8.75 -1.50 -16.17
CA TYR A 116 8.44 -2.93 -16.28
C TYR A 116 6.92 -3.16 -16.22
N TYR A 117 6.21 -2.56 -15.24
CA TYR A 117 4.76 -2.69 -15.13
C TYR A 117 4.01 -2.01 -16.28
N GLU A 118 4.48 -0.87 -16.77
CA GLU A 118 3.92 -0.22 -17.96
C GLU A 118 3.92 -1.15 -19.19
N ARG A 119 5.00 -1.93 -19.40
CA ARG A 119 5.06 -2.96 -20.46
C ARG A 119 4.07 -4.11 -20.25
N LEU A 120 3.56 -4.29 -19.04
CA LEU A 120 2.51 -5.25 -18.71
C LEU A 120 1.09 -4.63 -18.80
N GLY A 121 0.97 -3.38 -19.27
CA GLY A 121 -0.30 -2.68 -19.47
C GLY A 121 -0.75 -1.82 -18.29
N TYR A 122 0.05 -1.70 -17.25
CA TYR A 122 -0.24 -0.76 -16.17
C TYR A 122 -0.02 0.69 -16.63
N ARG A 123 -0.72 1.62 -15.99
CA ARG A 123 -0.57 3.06 -16.20
C ARG A 123 -0.21 3.77 -14.91
N PRO A 124 0.69 4.77 -14.98
CA PRO A 124 1.03 5.59 -13.82
C PRO A 124 -0.20 6.33 -13.28
N PHE A 125 -0.32 6.39 -11.95
CA PHE A 125 -1.32 7.18 -11.22
C PHE A 125 -0.89 7.38 -9.76
N GLY A 126 -1.77 7.96 -8.96
CA GLY A 126 -1.66 7.91 -7.50
C GLY A 126 -1.15 9.18 -6.84
N GLY A 127 -1.09 10.26 -7.56
CA GLY A 127 -0.76 11.64 -7.19
C GLY A 127 -0.42 11.92 -5.73
N ARG A 128 0.86 11.76 -5.33
CA ARG A 128 1.38 12.13 -4.01
C ARG A 128 2.58 13.04 -4.15
N ARG A 129 2.76 13.93 -3.17
CA ARG A 129 3.97 14.72 -2.97
C ARG A 129 4.41 14.65 -1.51
N THR A 130 5.69 14.77 -1.25
CA THR A 130 6.25 14.88 0.10
C THR A 130 6.83 16.26 0.26
N VAL A 131 6.55 16.91 1.39
CA VAL A 131 7.05 18.25 1.74
C VAL A 131 7.60 18.24 3.15
N GLU A 132 8.69 18.98 3.38
CA GLU A 132 9.18 19.26 4.73
C GLU A 132 8.39 20.44 5.30
N VAL A 133 7.81 20.26 6.48
CA VAL A 133 7.03 21.30 7.16
C VAL A 133 7.56 21.50 8.58
N ALA A 134 7.85 22.75 8.93
CA ALA A 134 8.15 23.13 10.30
C ALA A 134 6.85 23.28 11.12
N ALA A 135 6.92 22.93 12.40
CA ALA A 135 5.85 23.21 13.33
C ALA A 135 5.62 24.74 13.50
N GLY A 136 4.41 25.13 13.78
CA GLY A 136 4.05 26.56 13.91
C GLY A 136 2.79 26.81 14.70
N ASP A 137 2.62 28.07 15.14
CA ASP A 137 1.45 28.52 15.90
C ASP A 137 0.26 28.89 15.01
N PRO A 138 -0.96 28.76 15.53
CA PRO A 138 -1.31 28.14 16.81
C PRO A 138 -1.32 26.61 16.71
N ALA A 139 -1.06 25.94 17.83
CA ALA A 139 -1.31 24.50 17.95
C ALA A 139 -2.81 24.21 17.69
N VAL A 140 -3.09 23.09 17.03
CA VAL A 140 -4.47 22.70 16.69
C VAL A 140 -4.93 21.50 17.50
N PRO A 141 -6.18 21.46 17.97
CA PRO A 141 -6.73 20.30 18.66
C PRO A 141 -6.77 19.08 17.75
N VAL A 142 -6.33 17.93 18.26
CA VAL A 142 -6.39 16.64 17.57
C VAL A 142 -6.90 15.55 18.51
N THR A 143 -7.50 14.53 17.91
CA THR A 143 -7.92 13.32 18.61
C THR A 143 -7.30 12.12 17.94
N GLU A 144 -6.72 11.21 18.73
CA GLU A 144 -6.28 9.91 18.23
C GLU A 144 -7.50 9.08 17.84
N LEU A 145 -7.44 8.43 16.70
CA LEU A 145 -8.55 7.71 16.08
C LEU A 145 -8.30 6.21 16.05
N ALA A 146 -9.30 5.44 16.48
CA ALA A 146 -9.36 4.02 16.20
C ALA A 146 -9.62 3.77 14.68
N GLU A 147 -9.33 2.54 14.22
CA GLU A 147 -9.41 2.11 12.82
C GLU A 147 -10.68 2.59 12.09
N LEU A 148 -11.85 2.29 12.68
CA LEU A 148 -13.13 2.62 12.04
C LEU A 148 -13.33 4.13 11.90
N ALA A 149 -13.03 4.90 12.95
CA ALA A 149 -13.17 6.36 12.95
C ALA A 149 -12.22 7.00 11.95
N TYR A 150 -10.97 6.53 11.88
CA TYR A 150 -9.99 6.95 10.89
C TYR A 150 -10.47 6.67 9.46
N GLY A 151 -10.93 5.46 9.18
CA GLY A 151 -11.42 5.07 7.86
C GLY A 151 -12.60 5.93 7.38
N LEU A 152 -13.56 6.25 8.27
CA LEU A 152 -14.68 7.12 7.96
C LEU A 152 -14.22 8.55 7.67
N LEU A 153 -13.34 9.10 8.52
CA LEU A 153 -12.84 10.47 8.35
C LEU A 153 -11.94 10.59 7.13
N ARG A 154 -11.08 9.59 6.90
CA ARG A 154 -10.24 9.53 5.70
C ARG A 154 -11.07 9.53 4.42
N LYS A 155 -12.16 8.76 4.38
CA LYS A 155 -13.07 8.73 3.22
C LYS A 155 -13.71 10.11 2.95
N LYS A 156 -13.98 10.90 3.99
CA LYS A 156 -14.52 12.27 3.86
C LYS A 156 -13.53 13.21 3.16
N TYR A 157 -12.23 13.10 3.49
CA TYR A 157 -11.18 14.00 2.96
C TYR A 157 -10.41 13.43 1.78
N LEU A 158 -10.69 12.19 1.39
CA LEU A 158 -10.03 11.55 0.27
C LEU A 158 -10.28 12.35 -1.03
N PRO A 159 -9.24 12.62 -1.83
CA PRO A 159 -9.43 13.26 -3.14
C PRO A 159 -10.45 12.50 -4.01
N SER A 160 -11.20 13.25 -4.81
CA SER A 160 -12.18 12.66 -5.74
C SER A 160 -11.52 11.62 -6.63
N GLY A 161 -12.11 10.42 -6.71
CA GLY A 161 -11.52 9.28 -7.43
C GLY A 161 -10.36 8.59 -6.70
N GLY A 162 -10.16 8.90 -5.43
CA GLY A 162 -9.15 8.22 -4.60
C GLY A 162 -9.55 6.79 -4.22
N VAL A 163 -8.54 6.02 -3.83
CA VAL A 163 -8.66 4.61 -3.42
C VAL A 163 -8.64 4.51 -1.90
N THR A 164 -9.57 3.73 -1.33
CA THR A 164 -9.56 3.34 0.07
C THR A 164 -9.03 1.93 0.24
N GLN A 165 -8.17 1.72 1.21
CA GLN A 165 -7.72 0.41 1.66
C GLN A 165 -8.70 -0.13 2.70
N GLU A 166 -8.95 -1.43 2.70
CA GLU A 166 -9.91 -2.10 3.58
C GLU A 166 -9.27 -3.31 4.29
N GLY A 167 -9.89 -3.74 5.39
CA GLY A 167 -9.59 -5.01 6.06
C GLY A 167 -8.16 -5.12 6.59
N ALA A 168 -7.40 -6.10 6.11
CA ALA A 168 -6.07 -6.40 6.62
C ALA A 168 -5.08 -5.23 6.50
N PHE A 169 -5.16 -4.43 5.44
CA PHE A 169 -4.31 -3.25 5.30
C PHE A 169 -4.58 -2.21 6.39
N ALA A 170 -5.85 -1.97 6.73
CA ALA A 170 -6.20 -1.02 7.76
C ALA A 170 -5.68 -1.45 9.15
N ARG A 171 -5.72 -2.77 9.47
CA ARG A 171 -5.13 -3.32 10.69
C ARG A 171 -3.60 -3.16 10.69
N MET A 172 -2.94 -3.52 9.60
CA MET A 172 -1.48 -3.36 9.45
C MET A 172 -1.05 -1.90 9.61
N LEU A 173 -1.83 -0.95 9.07
CA LEU A 173 -1.59 0.48 9.25
C LEU A 173 -1.57 0.87 10.73
N GLN A 174 -2.50 0.37 11.53
CA GLN A 174 -2.57 0.70 12.97
C GLN A 174 -1.39 0.17 13.78
N GLU A 175 -0.73 -0.90 13.32
CA GLU A 175 0.51 -1.36 13.94
C GLU A 175 1.69 -0.39 13.69
N GLN A 176 1.70 0.30 12.55
CA GLN A 176 2.82 1.13 12.11
C GLN A 176 2.59 2.63 12.26
N ALA A 177 1.35 3.06 12.43
CA ALA A 177 0.97 4.47 12.50
C ALA A 177 0.01 4.77 13.65
N ILE A 178 0.07 6.03 14.11
CA ILE A 178 -0.97 6.63 14.94
C ILE A 178 -1.81 7.51 14.03
N CYS A 179 -3.13 7.30 14.08
CA CYS A 179 -4.08 8.03 13.26
C CYS A 179 -4.71 9.17 14.07
N TYR A 180 -4.79 10.35 13.48
CA TYR A 180 -5.32 11.55 14.11
C TYR A 180 -6.43 12.19 13.28
N GLY A 181 -7.42 12.76 13.97
CA GLY A 181 -8.44 13.62 13.37
C GLY A 181 -8.40 15.01 13.96
N GLY A 182 -8.54 16.01 13.11
CA GLY A 182 -8.80 17.40 13.49
C GLY A 182 -10.15 17.88 12.97
N GLU A 183 -10.45 19.17 13.14
CA GLU A 183 -11.72 19.79 12.72
C GLU A 183 -11.96 19.60 11.20
N ASP A 184 -10.93 19.80 10.39
CA ASP A 184 -11.00 19.83 8.92
C ASP A 184 -9.89 19.01 8.23
N PHE A 185 -9.31 18.04 8.94
CA PHE A 185 -8.29 17.13 8.40
C PHE A 185 -8.28 15.76 9.08
N VAL A 186 -7.57 14.83 8.45
CA VAL A 186 -7.19 13.54 9.02
C VAL A 186 -5.72 13.26 8.66
N ALA A 187 -4.98 12.62 9.56
CA ALA A 187 -3.59 12.28 9.34
C ALA A 187 -3.24 10.89 9.90
N ALA A 188 -2.25 10.24 9.28
CA ALA A 188 -1.57 9.06 9.81
C ALA A 188 -0.09 9.39 9.98
N VAL A 189 0.45 9.16 11.16
CA VAL A 189 1.83 9.49 11.54
C VAL A 189 2.58 8.21 11.87
N SER A 190 3.77 8.03 11.33
CA SER A 190 4.66 6.91 11.64
C SER A 190 4.91 6.80 13.15
N LYS A 191 4.93 5.59 13.68
CA LYS A 191 5.33 5.33 15.07
C LYS A 191 6.85 5.33 15.27
N GLU A 192 7.61 5.23 14.17
CA GLU A 192 9.07 5.08 14.24
C GLU A 192 9.81 6.41 14.13
N ASP A 193 9.25 7.36 13.38
CA ASP A 193 9.91 8.62 13.06
C ASP A 193 8.93 9.79 12.92
N ALA A 194 9.47 11.01 12.74
CA ALA A 194 8.69 12.22 12.51
C ALA A 194 8.21 12.31 11.05
N PHE A 195 7.52 11.27 10.57
CA PHE A 195 6.99 11.18 9.23
C PHE A 195 5.46 11.08 9.21
N VAL A 196 4.80 12.02 8.54
CA VAL A 196 3.35 11.98 8.32
C VAL A 196 3.08 11.20 7.03
N LEU A 197 2.70 9.93 7.17
CA LEU A 197 2.44 8.99 6.08
C LEU A 197 1.33 9.45 5.13
N GLU A 198 0.37 10.17 5.64
CA GLU A 198 -0.69 10.83 4.87
C GLU A 198 -1.32 11.95 5.69
N PHE A 199 -1.54 13.10 5.06
CA PHE A 199 -2.37 14.17 5.59
C PHE A 199 -3.40 14.56 4.54
N LEU A 200 -4.68 14.52 4.89
CA LEU A 200 -5.80 14.85 4.00
C LEU A 200 -6.65 15.94 4.65
N GLY A 201 -7.04 16.94 3.87
CA GLY A 201 -7.87 18.05 4.30
C GLY A 201 -7.14 19.40 4.21
N ASN A 202 -7.33 20.27 5.19
CA ASN A 202 -6.80 21.63 5.16
C ASN A 202 -5.30 21.68 5.52
N GLU A 203 -4.46 21.76 4.52
CA GLU A 203 -2.99 21.80 4.67
C GLU A 203 -2.46 22.97 5.53
N ILE A 204 -3.22 24.07 5.67
CA ILE A 204 -2.83 25.20 6.53
C ILE A 204 -2.70 24.77 8.00
N LYS A 205 -3.36 23.68 8.39
CA LYS A 205 -3.32 23.13 9.75
C LYS A 205 -2.05 22.32 10.05
N ILE A 206 -1.23 21.96 9.06
CA ILE A 206 -0.07 21.08 9.24
C ILE A 206 0.93 21.65 10.28
N PRO A 207 1.35 22.93 10.22
CA PRO A 207 2.28 23.46 11.22
C PRO A 207 1.77 23.36 12.66
N GLY A 208 0.50 23.72 12.88
CA GLY A 208 -0.16 23.59 14.18
C GLY A 208 -0.37 22.16 14.64
N PHE A 209 -0.64 21.23 13.70
CA PHE A 209 -0.73 19.80 13.96
C PHE A 209 0.63 19.24 14.44
N LEU A 210 1.72 19.55 13.76
CA LEU A 210 3.07 19.13 14.16
C LEU A 210 3.45 19.69 15.53
N LYS A 211 3.08 20.94 15.81
CA LYS A 211 3.30 21.55 17.12
C LYS A 211 2.53 20.81 18.23
N THR A 212 1.28 20.42 17.99
CA THR A 212 0.49 19.65 18.96
C THR A 212 1.13 18.31 19.28
N LEU A 213 1.76 17.67 18.29
CA LEU A 213 2.47 16.38 18.47
C LEU A 213 3.89 16.56 19.07
N GLY A 214 4.38 17.79 19.24
CA GLY A 214 5.70 18.07 19.80
C GLY A 214 6.85 17.90 18.79
N TYR A 215 6.57 17.85 17.49
CA TYR A 215 7.60 17.85 16.46
C TYR A 215 8.09 19.27 16.18
N GLU A 216 9.39 19.44 15.91
CA GLU A 216 9.93 20.71 15.40
C GLU A 216 9.71 20.83 13.89
N GLN A 217 9.87 19.73 13.18
CA GLN A 217 9.57 19.58 11.75
C GLN A 217 9.27 18.12 11.42
N ALA A 218 8.62 17.90 10.29
CA ALA A 218 8.38 16.55 9.76
C ALA A 218 8.26 16.56 8.24
N ALA A 219 8.62 15.44 7.62
CA ALA A 219 8.22 15.14 6.27
C ALA A 219 6.73 14.75 6.24
N VAL A 220 5.97 15.38 5.37
CA VAL A 220 4.51 15.20 5.26
C VAL A 220 4.13 14.78 3.86
N ARG A 221 3.45 13.65 3.75
CA ARG A 221 2.95 13.13 2.48
C ARG A 221 1.52 13.63 2.23
N LEU A 222 1.32 14.29 1.08
CA LEU A 222 0.11 15.00 0.69
C LEU A 222 -0.38 14.52 -0.67
N PRO A 223 -1.66 14.72 -1.02
CA PRO A 223 -2.09 14.65 -2.42
C PRO A 223 -1.27 15.61 -3.30
N GLY A 224 -0.98 15.18 -4.54
CA GLY A 224 -0.17 15.97 -5.47
C GLY A 224 -0.15 15.34 -6.86
N ASP A 225 0.67 15.88 -7.75
CA ASP A 225 0.72 15.47 -9.16
C ASP A 225 1.70 14.33 -9.47
N GLY A 226 2.45 13.87 -8.46
CA GLY A 226 3.43 12.79 -8.63
C GLY A 226 2.75 11.43 -8.81
N ALA A 227 3.03 10.73 -9.92
CA ALA A 227 2.58 9.35 -10.09
C ALA A 227 3.50 8.40 -9.30
N THR A 228 3.02 7.90 -8.16
CA THR A 228 3.77 7.01 -7.28
C THR A 228 3.38 5.54 -7.46
N ALA A 229 2.16 5.29 -7.94
CA ALA A 229 1.62 3.96 -8.17
C ALA A 229 1.33 3.71 -9.66
N VAL A 230 1.06 2.46 -9.98
CA VAL A 230 0.60 2.03 -11.30
C VAL A 230 -0.69 1.22 -11.19
N TYR A 231 -1.60 1.41 -12.14
CA TYR A 231 -2.91 0.77 -12.19
C TYR A 231 -3.12 -0.03 -13.47
N LEU A 232 -3.60 -1.25 -13.35
CA LEU A 232 -4.08 -2.07 -14.47
C LEU A 232 -5.61 -2.14 -14.43
N ASP A 233 -6.26 -1.61 -15.46
CA ASP A 233 -7.70 -1.78 -15.66
C ASP A 233 -8.00 -3.23 -16.09
N LEU A 234 -8.79 -3.93 -15.30
CA LEU A 234 -9.20 -5.31 -15.57
C LEU A 234 -10.57 -5.41 -16.27
N THR A 235 -11.28 -4.28 -16.41
CA THR A 235 -12.61 -4.21 -17.01
C THR A 235 -12.61 -3.90 -18.51
N GLY A 236 -11.51 -3.34 -19.02
CA GLY A 236 -11.43 -2.83 -20.39
C GLY A 236 -12.12 -1.47 -20.60
N GLN A 237 -12.63 -0.83 -19.55
CA GLN A 237 -13.33 0.46 -19.64
C GLN A 237 -12.39 1.68 -19.74
N ASN A 238 -11.09 1.45 -19.67
CA ASN A 238 -10.05 2.47 -19.74
C ASN A 238 -10.15 3.54 -18.63
N GLN A 239 -10.64 3.15 -17.45
CA GLN A 239 -10.78 4.01 -16.29
C GLN A 239 -9.58 3.82 -15.35
N CYS A 240 -9.26 4.85 -14.56
CA CYS A 240 -8.14 4.83 -13.61
C CYS A 240 -8.51 5.69 -12.39
N PRO A 241 -8.15 5.25 -11.17
CA PRO A 241 -8.21 6.10 -9.99
C PRO A 241 -7.30 7.34 -10.14
N SER A 242 -7.53 8.35 -9.32
CA SER A 242 -6.73 9.59 -9.33
C SER A 242 -5.72 9.66 -8.19
N TYR A 243 -5.99 8.99 -7.07
CA TYR A 243 -5.17 9.07 -5.88
C TYR A 243 -5.04 7.72 -5.18
N PHE A 244 -3.81 7.38 -4.79
CA PHE A 244 -3.48 6.24 -3.96
C PHE A 244 -2.50 6.67 -2.88
N GLY A 245 -3.01 6.84 -1.66
CA GLY A 245 -2.22 7.20 -0.49
C GLY A 245 -1.94 6.03 0.43
N LEU A 246 -1.12 6.28 1.44
CA LEU A 246 -0.70 5.38 2.50
C LEU A 246 0.23 4.22 2.19
N PRO A 247 0.47 3.66 1.00
CA PRO A 247 1.46 2.60 0.95
C PRO A 247 2.67 2.97 1.79
N MET A 248 2.93 2.14 2.78
CA MET A 248 3.91 2.39 3.83
C MET A 248 5.25 1.92 3.29
N ASP A 249 6.21 2.80 3.18
CA ASP A 249 7.60 2.54 2.80
C ASP A 249 8.51 2.91 3.97
#